data_67c739752b84240e460df87116a6325f
#
_entry.id   67c739752b84240e460df87116a6325f
#
_cell.length_a   1.000
_cell.length_b   1.000
_cell.length_c   1.000
_cell.angle_alpha   90.00
_cell.angle_beta   90.00
_cell.angle_gamma   90.00
#
_symmetry.space_group_name_H-M   'P 1'
#
loop_
_entity.id
_entity.type
_entity.pdbx_description
1 polymer ?
#
loop_
_entity_poly.entity_id
_entity_poly.type
_entity_poly.pdbx_seq_one_letter_code
_entity_poly.pdbx_strand_id
1 'polypeptide(L)'
;MKDCRVLLFDEPTRGIDIQTREAIYELLYELAALGKAIVVVSSEIRELTTICNRIAVLSNGRLAAEFQRDEWSAKKIMAASFSAFTDIADNAAA
;
A
#
# COMPACT_ATOMS: atom_id res chain seq x y z
N MET A 1 22.96 0.55 9.31
CA MET A 1 21.71 1.36 9.34
C MET A 1 21.06 1.31 10.69
N LYS A 2 21.78 1.77 11.67
CA LYS A 2 21.39 1.57 13.06
C LYS A 2 20.11 2.31 13.44
N ASP A 3 19.92 3.51 12.96
CA ASP A 3 18.88 4.38 13.47
C ASP A 3 17.81 4.72 12.44
N CYS A 4 17.57 3.80 11.48
CA CYS A 4 16.48 3.98 10.54
C CYS A 4 15.15 3.93 11.26
N ARG A 5 14.44 5.07 11.28
CA ARG A 5 13.09 5.16 11.85
C ARG A 5 12.03 4.84 10.82
N VAL A 6 12.33 5.03 9.55
CA VAL A 6 11.41 4.76 8.44
C VAL A 6 12.06 3.73 7.52
N LEU A 7 11.33 2.68 7.24
CA LEU A 7 11.77 1.60 6.36
C LEU A 7 10.80 1.52 5.18
N LEU A 8 11.35 1.47 3.98
CA LEU A 8 10.57 1.37 2.74
C LEU A 8 10.78 0.00 2.11
N PHE A 9 9.70 -0.70 1.85
CA PHE A 9 9.69 -1.99 1.17
C PHE A 9 8.88 -1.88 -0.11
N ASP A 10 9.52 -2.14 -1.25
CA ASP A 10 8.88 -2.07 -2.56
C ASP A 10 8.58 -3.48 -3.06
N GLU A 11 7.29 -3.81 -3.14
CA GLU A 11 6.79 -5.12 -3.56
C GLU A 11 7.48 -6.27 -2.81
N PRO A 12 7.45 -6.27 -1.46
CA PRO A 12 8.30 -7.16 -0.66
C PRO A 12 8.02 -8.64 -0.83
N THR A 13 6.82 -9.00 -1.30
CA THR A 13 6.43 -10.41 -1.46
C THR A 13 6.17 -10.81 -2.89
N ARG A 14 6.57 -9.99 -3.84
CA ARG A 14 6.35 -10.27 -5.25
C ARG A 14 7.11 -11.51 -5.68
N GLY A 15 6.39 -12.47 -6.26
CA GLY A 15 6.99 -13.72 -6.74
C GLY A 15 7.36 -14.71 -5.66
N ILE A 16 6.90 -14.50 -4.43
CA ILE A 16 7.24 -15.34 -3.28
C ILE A 16 6.04 -16.23 -2.92
N ASP A 17 6.32 -17.45 -2.45
CA ASP A 17 5.26 -18.38 -2.06
C ASP A 17 4.55 -17.94 -0.76
N ILE A 18 3.41 -18.57 -0.47
CA ILE A 18 2.56 -18.17 0.65
C ILE A 18 3.26 -18.28 2.00
N GLN A 19 4.02 -19.34 2.22
CA GLN A 19 4.69 -19.55 3.50
C GLN A 19 5.77 -18.51 3.77
N THR A 20 6.58 -18.23 2.76
CA THR A 20 7.63 -17.21 2.87
C THR A 20 7.02 -15.82 3.00
N ARG A 21 5.90 -15.58 2.32
CA ARG A 21 5.16 -14.33 2.42
C ARG A 21 4.72 -14.04 3.86
N GLU A 22 4.18 -15.04 4.54
CA GLU A 22 3.77 -14.88 5.94
C GLU A 22 4.96 -14.57 6.86
N ALA A 23 6.10 -15.21 6.62
CA ALA A 23 7.32 -14.92 7.40
C ALA A 23 7.76 -13.48 7.21
N ILE A 24 7.66 -12.94 6.00
CA ILE A 24 7.98 -11.54 5.71
C ILE A 24 7.02 -10.62 6.46
N TYR A 25 5.72 -10.92 6.46
CA TYR A 25 4.74 -10.12 7.18
C TYR A 25 5.02 -10.08 8.67
N GLU A 26 5.38 -11.22 9.26
CA GLU A 26 5.74 -11.27 10.68
C GLU A 26 6.95 -10.39 10.97
N LEU A 27 7.95 -10.40 10.09
CA LEU A 27 9.11 -9.54 10.22
C LEU A 27 8.71 -8.06 10.19
N LEU A 28 7.82 -7.68 9.29
CA LEU A 28 7.33 -6.30 9.22
C LEU A 28 6.60 -5.89 10.51
N TYR A 29 5.78 -6.78 11.05
CA TYR A 29 5.10 -6.51 12.33
C TYR A 29 6.10 -6.36 13.48
N GLU A 30 7.13 -7.17 13.51
CA GLU A 30 8.16 -7.08 14.53
C GLU A 30 8.90 -5.74 14.45
N LEU A 31 9.23 -5.30 13.26
CA LEU A 31 9.89 -4.02 13.05
C LEU A 31 8.99 -2.86 13.48
N ALA A 32 7.71 -2.94 13.18
CA ALA A 32 6.75 -1.93 13.61
C ALA A 32 6.60 -1.91 15.14
N ALA A 33 6.64 -3.07 15.78
CA ALA A 33 6.59 -3.17 17.22
C ALA A 33 7.81 -2.54 17.91
N LEU A 34 8.93 -2.45 17.20
CA LEU A 34 10.12 -1.77 17.68
C LEU A 34 10.03 -0.24 17.56
N GLY A 35 8.90 0.28 17.10
CA GLY A 35 8.70 1.71 16.94
C GLY A 35 9.11 2.26 15.60
N LYS A 36 9.39 1.42 14.64
CA LYS A 36 9.77 1.87 13.29
C LYS A 36 8.53 2.12 12.45
N ALA A 37 8.60 3.14 11.60
CA ALA A 37 7.56 3.41 10.62
C ALA A 37 7.85 2.57 9.38
N ILE A 38 6.87 1.81 8.92
CA ILE A 38 7.01 0.93 7.78
C ILE A 38 6.16 1.44 6.63
N VAL A 39 6.78 1.64 5.48
CA VAL A 39 6.08 2.01 4.25
C VAL A 39 6.20 0.83 3.28
N VAL A 40 5.07 0.30 2.85
CA VAL A 40 5.03 -0.82 1.91
C VAL A 40 4.39 -0.34 0.61
N VAL A 41 5.10 -0.52 -0.48
CA VAL A 41 4.58 -0.28 -1.82
C VAL A 41 4.18 -1.62 -2.41
N SER A 42 2.94 -1.77 -2.82
CA SER A 42 2.45 -3.02 -3.38
C SER A 42 1.37 -2.76 -4.42
N SER A 43 1.35 -3.59 -5.43
CA SER A 43 0.29 -3.61 -6.44
C SER A 43 -0.85 -4.55 -6.06
N GLU A 44 -0.68 -5.33 -4.99
CA GLU A 44 -1.71 -6.26 -4.52
C GLU A 44 -2.52 -5.63 -3.40
N ILE A 45 -3.78 -5.32 -3.68
CA ILE A 45 -4.70 -4.73 -2.70
C ILE A 45 -4.85 -5.64 -1.48
N ARG A 46 -4.92 -6.94 -1.70
CA ARG A 46 -5.09 -7.92 -0.63
C ARG A 46 -3.93 -7.88 0.37
N GLU A 47 -2.71 -7.68 -0.12
CA GLU A 47 -1.54 -7.51 0.74
C GLU A 47 -1.67 -6.26 1.62
N LEU A 48 -2.03 -5.15 1.01
CA LEU A 48 -2.16 -3.88 1.72
C LEU A 48 -3.24 -3.93 2.80
N THR A 49 -4.38 -4.49 2.48
CA THR A 49 -5.48 -4.58 3.44
C THR A 49 -5.20 -5.56 4.57
N THR A 50 -4.27 -6.50 4.35
CA THR A 50 -3.90 -7.48 5.37
C THR A 50 -2.92 -6.91 6.38
N ILE A 51 -1.91 -6.17 5.93
CA ILE A 51 -0.79 -5.78 6.80
C ILE A 51 -0.74 -4.30 7.17
N CYS A 52 -1.41 -3.43 6.44
CA CYS A 52 -1.29 -1.99 6.67
C CYS A 52 -2.34 -1.45 7.64
N ASN A 53 -1.99 -0.37 8.33
CA ASN A 53 -2.92 0.40 9.17
C ASN A 53 -3.57 1.51 8.37
N ARG A 54 -2.88 1.97 7.34
CA ARG A 54 -3.28 3.10 6.51
C ARG A 54 -2.82 2.85 5.10
N ILE A 55 -3.67 3.13 4.15
CA ILE A 55 -3.36 2.94 2.72
C ILE A 55 -3.50 4.27 2.00
N ALA A 56 -2.45 4.64 1.29
CA ALA A 56 -2.47 5.79 0.40
C ALA A 56 -2.48 5.27 -1.04
N VAL A 57 -3.36 5.78 -1.85
CA VAL A 57 -3.48 5.39 -3.25
C VAL A 57 -2.92 6.51 -4.11
N LEU A 58 -1.89 6.18 -4.88
CA LEU A 58 -1.30 7.10 -5.84
C LEU A 58 -1.78 6.73 -7.24
N SER A 59 -2.16 7.72 -8.00
CA SER A 59 -2.60 7.52 -9.37
C SER A 59 -2.10 8.69 -10.20
N ASN A 60 -1.39 8.36 -11.27
CA ASN A 60 -0.86 9.35 -12.21
C ASN A 60 -0.01 10.43 -11.52
N GLY A 61 0.84 10.02 -10.56
CA GLY A 61 1.73 10.92 -9.85
C GLY A 61 1.08 11.75 -8.76
N ARG A 62 -0.17 11.46 -8.42
CA ARG A 62 -0.92 12.21 -7.41
C ARG A 62 -1.47 11.30 -6.34
N LEU A 63 -1.63 11.85 -5.14
CA LEU A 63 -2.32 11.16 -4.07
C LEU A 63 -3.82 11.22 -4.36
N ALA A 64 -4.39 10.08 -4.77
CA ALA A 64 -5.80 10.00 -5.14
C ALA A 64 -6.70 9.83 -3.92
N ALA A 65 -6.26 9.08 -2.93
CA ALA A 65 -7.03 8.83 -1.71
C ALA A 65 -6.15 8.30 -0.61
N GLU A 66 -6.63 8.42 0.61
CA GLU A 66 -6.00 7.85 1.79
C GLU A 66 -7.08 7.24 2.67
N PHE A 67 -6.87 6.02 3.14
CA PHE A 67 -7.84 5.27 3.92
C PHE A 67 -7.23 4.80 5.23
N GLN A 68 -7.98 4.97 6.32
CA GLN A 68 -7.68 4.32 7.59
C GLN A 68 -8.23 2.89 7.58
N ARG A 69 -7.80 2.07 8.52
CA ARG A 69 -8.09 0.64 8.51
C ARG A 69 -9.58 0.28 8.46
N ASP A 70 -10.41 1.05 9.11
CA ASP A 70 -11.85 0.81 9.17
C ASP A 70 -12.64 1.48 8.06
N GLU A 71 -11.94 2.22 7.18
CA GLU A 71 -12.57 2.99 6.12
C GLU A 71 -12.47 2.35 4.74
N TRP A 72 -11.58 1.38 4.58
CA TRP A 72 -11.30 0.85 3.25
C TRP A 72 -12.10 -0.40 2.90
N SER A 73 -12.23 -0.62 1.61
CA SER A 73 -12.63 -1.88 1.01
C SER A 73 -11.85 -2.01 -0.30
N ALA A 74 -11.75 -3.23 -0.81
CA ALA A 74 -11.08 -3.43 -2.10
C ALA A 74 -11.73 -2.59 -3.19
N LYS A 75 -13.04 -2.45 -3.14
CA LYS A 75 -13.80 -1.66 -4.12
C LYS A 75 -13.42 -0.17 -4.05
N LYS A 76 -13.34 0.40 -2.84
CA LYS A 76 -12.98 1.80 -2.66
C LYS A 76 -11.55 2.08 -3.12
N ILE A 77 -10.62 1.19 -2.80
CA ILE A 77 -9.22 1.32 -3.20
C ILE A 77 -9.11 1.25 -4.72
N MET A 78 -9.80 0.30 -5.34
CA MET A 78 -9.79 0.15 -6.79
C MET A 78 -10.35 1.40 -7.47
N ALA A 79 -11.46 1.93 -6.97
CA ALA A 79 -12.06 3.14 -7.51
C ALA A 79 -11.10 4.33 -7.42
N ALA A 80 -10.41 4.47 -6.30
CA ALA A 80 -9.42 5.54 -6.14
C ALA A 80 -8.26 5.39 -7.10
N SER A 81 -7.83 4.16 -7.39
CA SER A 81 -6.74 3.88 -8.33
C SER A 81 -7.04 4.38 -9.74
N PHE A 82 -8.31 4.39 -10.12
CA PHE A 82 -8.72 4.81 -11.46
C PHE A 82 -9.22 6.24 -11.52
N SER A 83 -9.33 6.94 -10.40
CA SER A 83 -9.90 8.29 -10.37
C SER A 83 -9.13 9.29 -11.24
N ALA A 84 -7.80 9.29 -11.14
CA ALA A 84 -6.98 10.20 -11.95
C ALA A 84 -7.03 9.85 -13.43
N PHE A 85 -7.15 8.58 -13.77
CA PHE A 85 -7.31 8.15 -15.15
C PHE A 85 -8.65 8.65 -15.74
N THR A 86 -9.72 8.56 -14.95
CA THR A 86 -11.03 9.07 -15.34
C THR A 86 -10.99 10.57 -15.56
N ASP A 87 -10.35 11.32 -14.67
CA ASP A 87 -10.21 12.77 -14.81
C ASP A 87 -9.45 13.15 -16.07
N ILE A 88 -8.38 12.43 -16.40
CA ILE A 88 -7.64 12.65 -17.63
C ILE A 88 -8.50 12.38 -18.86
N ALA A 89 -9.25 11.29 -18.84
CA ALA A 89 -10.15 10.94 -19.94
C ALA A 89 -11.24 11.99 -20.13
N ASP A 90 -11.82 12.50 -19.06
CA ASP A 90 -12.82 13.56 -19.11
C ASP A 90 -12.24 14.85 -19.69
N ASN A 91 -11.05 15.23 -19.25
CA ASN A 91 -10.36 16.41 -19.78
C ASN A 91 -10.01 16.25 -21.27
N ALA A 92 -9.62 15.04 -21.66
CA ALA A 92 -9.31 14.77 -23.07
C ALA A 92 -10.56 14.80 -23.96
N ALA A 93 -11.71 14.46 -23.40
CA ALA A 93 -12.99 14.46 -24.09
C ALA A 93 -13.59 15.86 -24.23
N ALA A 94 -13.16 16.76 -23.39
CA ALA A 94 -13.62 18.14 -23.45
C ALA A 94 -12.91 18.91 -24.55
#